data_81d287a7e8478750318e8417a304560d
#
_entry.id   81d287a7e8478750318e8417a304560d
#
_cell.length_a   1.000
_cell.length_b   1.000
_cell.length_c   1.000
_cell.angle_alpha   90.00
_cell.angle_beta   90.00
_cell.angle_gamma   90.00
#
_symmetry.space_group_name_H-M   'P 1'
#
loop_
_entity.id
_entity.type
_entity.pdbx_description
1 polymer ?
#
loop_
_entity_poly.entity_id
_entity_poly.type
_entity_poly.pdbx_seq_one_letter_code
_entity_poly.pdbx_strand_id
1 'polypeptide(L)'
;LSRGYLSGLICFCNSLKMDINNTSRSCSIHGQTLNIEEIAGLEVGMMQRKLQENLPGRFFFWGKIFGSTQDYLIVYHISPYDEFPEKKFYYCTSSDYSLRSMPFLTEEYEKLAKKIFTPFLGDPSFFAYNGEDPEPEDPEAPPVERFREVHRLSFNVNKIDHDCFVVPRGAIAVDASKKVISNSNYQGLSFSTSQELRAYMHMRKPENLQGISLLKRPGIVKSDDFLDCIDKDEPKEMWAISHDNTASVVFLRNLYWEGYGFYAVLKSNEYGS
;
A
#
# COMPACT_ATOMS: atom_id res chain seq x y z
N LEU A 1 16.00 11.41 -14.14
CA LEU A 1 16.34 10.59 -12.94
C LEU A 1 16.25 11.49 -11.71
N SER A 2 15.07 11.98 -11.38
CA SER A 2 14.83 12.74 -10.15
C SER A 2 14.51 11.73 -9.05
N ARG A 3 15.47 11.49 -8.17
CA ARG A 3 15.24 10.82 -6.88
C ARG A 3 14.23 11.68 -6.12
N GLY A 4 12.97 11.23 -6.07
CA GLY A 4 11.94 11.91 -5.29
C GLY A 4 12.30 11.83 -3.81
N TYR A 5 12.38 12.97 -3.17
CA TYR A 5 12.54 13.09 -1.72
C TYR A 5 11.25 12.66 -1.00
N LEU A 6 11.01 11.37 -0.94
CA LEU A 6 10.11 10.74 0.03
C LEU A 6 10.94 10.07 1.12
N SER A 7 11.94 10.80 1.64
CA SER A 7 12.66 10.38 2.84
C SER A 7 11.68 10.46 4.01
N GLY A 8 11.13 9.32 4.40
CA GLY A 8 10.26 9.22 5.57
C GLY A 8 8.93 8.51 5.33
N LEU A 9 8.89 7.53 4.41
CA LEU A 9 7.76 6.62 4.31
C LEU A 9 7.95 5.47 5.30
N ILE A 10 7.01 5.27 6.19
CA ILE A 10 6.87 4.02 6.96
C ILE A 10 5.65 3.33 6.36
N CYS A 11 5.86 2.28 5.60
CA CYS A 11 4.79 1.48 5.06
C CYS A 11 4.67 0.19 5.88
N PHE A 12 3.51 -0.03 6.47
CA PHE A 12 3.16 -1.26 7.14
C PHE A 12 1.89 -1.78 6.48
N CYS A 13 2.02 -2.75 5.61
CA CYS A 13 0.85 -3.39 5.04
C CYS A 13 0.62 -4.73 5.73
N ASN A 14 -0.55 -4.89 6.31
CA ASN A 14 -0.89 -6.10 7.03
C ASN A 14 -1.34 -7.22 6.08
N SER A 15 -0.84 -8.41 6.35
CA SER A 15 -1.50 -9.64 5.94
C SER A 15 -2.94 -9.66 6.45
N LEU A 16 -3.84 -10.30 5.74
CA LEU A 16 -5.29 -10.43 6.03
C LEU A 16 -5.64 -10.89 7.48
N LYS A 17 -4.65 -11.17 8.32
CA LYS A 17 -4.82 -11.70 9.68
C LYS A 17 -4.19 -10.88 10.80
N MET A 18 -3.42 -9.80 10.52
CA MET A 18 -2.61 -9.17 11.58
C MET A 18 -3.23 -7.94 12.21
N ASP A 19 -3.04 -7.87 13.51
CA ASP A 19 -3.32 -6.74 14.40
C ASP A 19 -2.15 -5.73 14.33
N ILE A 20 -2.41 -4.43 14.46
CA ILE A 20 -1.40 -3.35 14.44
C ILE A 20 -0.23 -3.67 15.38
N ASN A 21 -0.53 -4.24 16.53
CA ASN A 21 0.46 -4.60 17.55
C ASN A 21 1.47 -5.66 17.10
N ASN A 22 1.02 -6.67 16.34
CA ASN A 22 1.91 -7.73 15.84
C ASN A 22 2.81 -7.23 14.72
N THR A 23 2.29 -6.41 13.82
CA THR A 23 3.07 -5.78 12.76
C THR A 23 4.13 -4.85 13.33
N SER A 24 3.77 -4.04 14.33
CA SER A 24 4.71 -3.17 15.03
C SER A 24 5.90 -3.93 15.62
N ARG A 25 5.67 -5.12 16.19
CA ARG A 25 6.75 -5.96 16.73
C ARG A 25 7.69 -6.47 15.63
N SER A 26 7.16 -6.97 14.53
CA SER A 26 7.97 -7.52 13.43
C SER A 26 8.76 -6.43 12.71
N CYS A 27 8.20 -5.22 12.57
CA CYS A 27 8.83 -4.08 11.93
C CYS A 27 9.74 -3.27 12.86
N SER A 28 9.67 -3.46 14.19
CA SER A 28 10.52 -2.76 15.17
C SER A 28 12.01 -3.02 14.97
N ILE A 29 12.37 -4.15 14.39
CA ILE A 29 13.74 -4.51 14.03
C ILE A 29 14.35 -3.50 13.04
N HIS A 30 13.53 -2.80 12.25
CA HIS A 30 13.97 -1.79 11.31
C HIS A 30 13.88 -0.35 11.84
N GLY A 31 13.49 -0.18 13.13
CA GLY A 31 13.42 1.14 13.78
C GLY A 31 12.25 2.02 13.31
N GLN A 32 11.34 1.47 12.55
CA GLN A 32 10.20 2.18 11.98
C GLN A 32 8.91 1.66 12.63
N THR A 33 8.50 2.27 13.72
CA THR A 33 7.29 1.88 14.46
C THR A 33 6.41 3.08 14.74
N LEU A 34 5.12 2.82 14.89
CA LEU A 34 4.20 3.80 15.45
C LEU A 34 4.44 3.96 16.95
N ASN A 35 4.20 5.15 17.47
CA ASN A 35 4.18 5.36 18.91
C ASN A 35 2.85 4.85 19.51
N ILE A 36 2.80 4.74 20.84
CA ILE A 36 1.64 4.19 21.55
C ILE A 36 0.38 5.06 21.35
N GLU A 37 0.53 6.38 21.27
CA GLU A 37 -0.58 7.30 21.01
C GLU A 37 -1.13 7.12 19.60
N GLU A 38 -0.26 6.99 18.60
CA GLU A 38 -0.67 6.75 17.22
C GLU A 38 -1.41 5.42 17.08
N ILE A 39 -0.93 4.36 17.73
CA ILE A 39 -1.61 3.05 17.74
C ILE A 39 -3.01 3.18 18.33
N ALA A 40 -3.11 3.74 19.54
CA ALA A 40 -4.40 3.88 20.23
C ALA A 40 -5.37 4.80 19.45
N GLY A 41 -4.87 5.92 18.94
CA GLY A 41 -5.66 6.86 18.14
C GLY A 41 -6.20 6.24 16.87
N LEU A 42 -5.35 5.48 16.14
CA LEU A 42 -5.75 4.76 14.94
C LEU A 42 -6.79 3.68 15.21
N GLU A 43 -6.64 2.89 16.28
CA GLU A 43 -7.63 1.86 16.65
C GLU A 43 -9.01 2.47 16.87
N VAL A 44 -9.07 3.58 17.62
CA VAL A 44 -10.31 4.31 17.87
C VAL A 44 -10.87 4.90 16.56
N GLY A 45 -10.03 5.56 15.75
CA GLY A 45 -10.42 6.16 14.48
C GLY A 45 -10.97 5.14 13.49
N MET A 46 -10.33 3.96 13.37
CA MET A 46 -10.81 2.86 12.52
C MET A 46 -12.15 2.30 13.00
N MET A 47 -12.33 2.16 14.33
CA MET A 47 -13.60 1.70 14.90
C MET A 47 -14.72 2.71 14.64
N GLN A 48 -14.48 4.00 14.85
CA GLN A 48 -15.44 5.07 14.59
C GLN A 48 -15.84 5.11 13.12
N ARG A 49 -14.85 5.05 12.20
CA ARG A 49 -15.12 5.08 10.76
C ARG A 49 -15.93 3.88 10.29
N LYS A 50 -15.60 2.69 10.82
CA LYS A 50 -16.35 1.47 10.53
C LYS A 50 -17.82 1.58 10.93
N LEU A 51 -18.11 2.17 12.09
CA LEU A 51 -19.48 2.39 12.56
C LEU A 51 -20.21 3.44 11.73
N GLN A 52 -19.55 4.55 11.38
CA GLN A 52 -20.14 5.63 10.59
C GLN A 52 -20.57 5.19 9.20
N GLU A 53 -19.73 4.45 8.49
CA GLU A 53 -20.02 3.99 7.12
C GLU A 53 -20.68 2.61 7.08
N ASN A 54 -20.90 1.96 8.24
CA ASN A 54 -21.44 0.60 8.34
C ASN A 54 -20.74 -0.39 7.39
N LEU A 55 -19.39 -0.30 7.32
CA LEU A 55 -18.62 -1.08 6.38
C LEU A 55 -18.42 -2.52 6.87
N PRO A 56 -18.70 -3.52 6.01
CA PRO A 56 -18.36 -4.90 6.30
C PRO A 56 -16.83 -5.11 6.18
N GLY A 57 -16.26 -5.95 7.02
CA GLY A 57 -14.84 -6.27 6.95
C GLY A 57 -14.01 -5.53 7.99
N ARG A 58 -12.71 -5.43 7.71
CA ARG A 58 -11.73 -4.84 8.63
C ARG A 58 -10.99 -3.70 7.98
N PHE A 59 -10.56 -2.74 8.81
CA PHE A 59 -9.56 -1.76 8.44
C PHE A 59 -8.17 -2.29 8.74
N PHE A 60 -7.22 -1.87 7.92
CA PHE A 60 -5.81 -2.21 8.06
C PHE A 60 -4.98 -0.94 8.00
N PHE A 61 -3.94 -0.87 8.80
CA PHE A 61 -2.97 0.20 8.69
C PHE A 61 -2.11 -0.01 7.45
N TRP A 62 -1.96 1.03 6.62
CA TRP A 62 -1.15 0.97 5.40
C TRP A 62 0.24 1.55 5.64
N GLY A 63 0.32 2.69 6.30
CA GLY A 63 1.61 3.32 6.53
C GLY A 63 1.50 4.75 7.05
N LYS A 64 2.67 5.34 7.27
CA LYS A 64 2.85 6.72 7.73
C LYS A 64 3.69 7.48 6.71
N ILE A 65 3.23 8.65 6.30
CA ILE A 65 3.98 9.57 5.45
C ILE A 65 4.32 10.80 6.28
N PHE A 66 5.63 11.11 6.35
CA PHE A 66 6.10 12.24 7.13
C PHE A 66 5.79 13.57 6.44
N GLY A 67 5.26 14.51 7.23
CA GLY A 67 5.07 15.89 6.85
C GLY A 67 5.98 16.82 7.65
N SER A 68 6.16 18.05 7.17
CA SER A 68 7.00 19.04 7.85
C SER A 68 6.39 19.55 9.15
N THR A 69 5.06 19.61 9.25
CA THR A 69 4.32 20.05 10.44
C THR A 69 3.61 18.92 11.13
N GLN A 70 2.97 18.05 10.36
CA GLN A 70 2.22 16.89 10.85
C GLN A 70 2.39 15.72 9.89
N ASP A 71 2.35 14.51 10.44
CA ASP A 71 2.44 13.28 9.67
C ASP A 71 1.07 12.81 9.22
N TYR A 72 1.01 12.14 8.08
CA TYR A 72 -0.17 11.44 7.60
C TYR A 72 -0.11 9.98 8.01
N LEU A 73 -1.17 9.52 8.65
CA LEU A 73 -1.41 8.11 8.97
C LEU A 73 -2.47 7.58 8.01
N ILE A 74 -2.16 6.50 7.32
CA ILE A 74 -2.97 5.99 6.22
C ILE A 74 -3.45 4.59 6.57
N VAL A 75 -4.73 4.38 6.39
CA VAL A 75 -5.38 3.08 6.57
C VAL A 75 -6.16 2.71 5.31
N TYR A 76 -6.41 1.44 5.13
CA TYR A 76 -7.26 0.98 4.03
C TYR A 76 -8.29 -0.01 4.51
N HIS A 77 -9.37 -0.09 3.77
CA HIS A 77 -10.45 -1.04 3.93
C HIS A 77 -10.53 -1.91 2.68
N ILE A 78 -10.74 -3.22 2.86
CA ILE A 78 -10.97 -4.17 1.78
C ILE A 78 -12.41 -4.64 1.85
N SER A 79 -13.13 -4.51 0.73
CA SER A 79 -14.48 -5.06 0.58
C SER A 79 -14.41 -6.59 0.45
N PRO A 80 -15.21 -7.33 1.24
CA PRO A 80 -15.24 -8.79 1.14
C PRO A 80 -16.05 -9.30 -0.08
N TYR A 81 -16.66 -8.40 -0.82
CA TYR A 81 -17.58 -8.76 -1.92
C TYR A 81 -16.90 -8.77 -3.29
N ASP A 82 -15.75 -8.12 -3.42
CA ASP A 82 -15.05 -8.00 -4.70
C ASP A 82 -14.37 -9.31 -5.10
N GLU A 83 -14.33 -9.60 -6.40
CA GLU A 83 -13.59 -10.75 -6.94
C GLU A 83 -12.09 -10.62 -6.66
N PHE A 84 -11.54 -9.43 -6.85
CA PHE A 84 -10.19 -9.06 -6.45
C PHE A 84 -10.26 -7.99 -5.35
N PRO A 85 -9.53 -8.14 -4.24
CA PRO A 85 -9.61 -7.20 -3.12
C PRO A 85 -9.16 -5.81 -3.53
N GLU A 86 -10.11 -4.90 -3.70
CA GLU A 86 -9.84 -3.49 -3.95
C GLU A 86 -9.74 -2.73 -2.62
N LYS A 87 -8.70 -1.89 -2.52
CA LYS A 87 -8.44 -1.11 -1.32
C LYS A 87 -9.10 0.26 -1.44
N LYS A 88 -9.89 0.63 -0.43
CA LYS A 88 -10.37 2.00 -0.23
C LYS A 88 -9.52 2.65 0.84
N PHE A 89 -8.77 3.69 0.47
CA PHE A 89 -7.86 4.36 1.37
C PHE A 89 -8.52 5.49 2.16
N TYR A 90 -8.06 5.65 3.39
CA TYR A 90 -8.42 6.71 4.31
C TYR A 90 -7.15 7.28 4.92
N TYR A 91 -7.20 8.53 5.32
CA TYR A 91 -6.08 9.21 5.97
C TYR A 91 -6.55 9.97 7.20
N CYS A 92 -5.65 10.16 8.14
CA CYS A 92 -5.76 11.13 9.22
C CYS A 92 -4.39 11.78 9.44
N THR A 93 -4.35 12.83 10.25
CA THR A 93 -3.09 13.47 10.65
C THR A 93 -2.71 13.01 12.06
N SER A 94 -1.45 13.14 12.42
CA SER A 94 -0.95 12.77 13.75
C SER A 94 -1.56 13.62 14.90
N SER A 95 -2.19 14.74 14.58
CA SER A 95 -2.90 15.60 15.55
C SER A 95 -4.40 15.27 15.67
N ASP A 96 -4.99 14.67 14.63
CA ASP A 96 -6.42 14.35 14.57
C ASP A 96 -6.58 12.98 13.92
N TYR A 97 -6.85 11.97 14.74
CA TYR A 97 -7.06 10.58 14.31
C TYR A 97 -8.42 10.33 13.66
N SER A 98 -9.13 11.39 13.27
CA SER A 98 -10.39 11.30 12.53
C SER A 98 -10.13 10.88 11.08
N LEU A 99 -10.50 9.66 10.74
CA LEU A 99 -10.26 9.10 9.40
C LEU A 99 -11.17 9.76 8.35
N ARG A 100 -10.55 10.26 7.28
CA ARG A 100 -11.20 10.87 6.12
C ARG A 100 -10.93 10.03 4.88
N SER A 101 -11.92 9.90 4.00
CA SER A 101 -11.73 9.19 2.72
C SER A 101 -10.75 9.96 1.84
N MET A 102 -9.84 9.25 1.17
CA MET A 102 -9.01 9.88 0.14
C MET A 102 -9.85 10.32 -1.05
N PRO A 103 -9.54 11.49 -1.66
CA PRO A 103 -10.25 11.97 -2.83
C PRO A 103 -9.97 11.08 -4.04
N PHE A 104 -10.93 11.06 -4.96
CA PHE A 104 -10.74 10.46 -6.27
C PHE A 104 -9.76 11.31 -7.11
N LEU A 105 -8.93 10.67 -7.90
CA LEU A 105 -7.95 11.34 -8.75
C LEU A 105 -8.46 11.43 -10.19
N THR A 106 -8.38 12.62 -10.76
CA THR A 106 -8.53 12.84 -12.20
C THR A 106 -7.18 12.71 -12.89
N GLU A 107 -7.17 12.44 -14.20
CA GLU A 107 -5.92 12.39 -14.97
C GLU A 107 -5.11 13.69 -14.91
N GLU A 108 -5.79 14.83 -14.76
CA GLU A 108 -5.15 16.14 -14.60
C GLU A 108 -4.41 16.26 -13.28
N TYR A 109 -5.05 15.81 -12.18
CA TYR A 109 -4.43 15.79 -10.86
C TYR A 109 -3.24 14.83 -10.79
N GLU A 110 -3.30 13.70 -11.48
CA GLU A 110 -2.15 12.81 -11.59
C GLU A 110 -0.97 13.47 -12.30
N LYS A 111 -1.24 14.21 -13.40
CA LYS A 111 -0.19 14.96 -14.14
C LYS A 111 0.43 16.06 -13.28
N LEU A 112 -0.38 16.75 -12.47
CA LEU A 112 0.11 17.78 -11.54
C LEU A 112 0.91 17.14 -10.39
N ALA A 113 0.40 16.07 -9.78
CA ALA A 113 1.09 15.37 -8.69
C ALA A 113 2.48 14.87 -9.10
N LYS A 114 2.64 14.38 -10.35
CA LYS A 114 3.94 13.95 -10.90
C LYS A 114 4.98 15.06 -11.03
N LYS A 115 4.56 16.33 -11.05
CA LYS A 115 5.47 17.48 -11.19
C LYS A 115 5.98 18.02 -9.85
N ILE A 116 5.35 17.64 -8.74
CA ILE A 116 5.63 18.20 -7.42
C ILE A 116 6.51 17.23 -6.64
N PHE A 117 7.72 17.67 -6.30
CA PHE A 117 8.72 16.88 -5.56
C PHE A 117 9.05 17.46 -4.18
N THR A 118 8.30 18.45 -3.72
CA THR A 118 8.50 19.03 -2.38
C THR A 118 8.08 18.06 -1.28
N PRO A 119 8.63 18.13 -0.06
CA PRO A 119 8.12 17.40 1.09
C PRO A 119 6.63 17.70 1.34
N PHE A 120 5.92 16.80 1.99
CA PHE A 120 4.56 17.07 2.46
C PHE A 120 4.59 18.08 3.61
N LEU A 121 3.62 18.99 3.63
CA LEU A 121 3.47 19.93 4.75
C LEU A 121 2.76 19.26 5.93
N GLY A 122 1.76 18.41 5.66
CA GLY A 122 0.91 17.81 6.67
C GLY A 122 -0.44 18.49 6.83
N ASP A 123 -0.77 19.44 5.95
CA ASP A 123 -2.07 20.08 5.87
C ASP A 123 -2.81 19.60 4.61
N PRO A 124 -3.88 18.79 4.74
CA PRO A 124 -4.62 18.28 3.60
C PRO A 124 -5.24 19.36 2.70
N SER A 125 -5.50 20.54 3.26
CA SER A 125 -6.12 21.65 2.55
C SER A 125 -5.11 22.57 1.84
N PHE A 126 -3.81 22.36 2.10
CA PHE A 126 -2.75 23.19 1.52
C PHE A 126 -2.73 23.07 -0.02
N PHE A 127 -2.58 24.23 -0.68
CA PHE A 127 -2.41 24.27 -2.13
C PHE A 127 -0.97 23.87 -2.50
N ALA A 128 -0.80 22.66 -2.96
CA ALA A 128 0.52 22.10 -3.26
C ALA A 128 1.14 22.61 -4.58
N TYR A 129 0.40 23.41 -5.35
CA TYR A 129 0.83 23.91 -6.65
C TYR A 129 0.87 25.44 -6.66
N ASN A 130 2.05 25.99 -6.93
CA ASN A 130 2.28 27.44 -7.04
C ASN A 130 1.96 27.99 -8.45
N GLY A 131 1.22 27.26 -9.27
CA GLY A 131 0.73 27.76 -10.55
C GLY A 131 -0.46 28.71 -10.33
N GLU A 132 -0.65 29.64 -11.25
CA GLU A 132 -1.88 30.40 -11.31
C GLU A 132 -3.05 29.42 -11.43
N ASP A 133 -3.97 29.47 -10.47
CA ASP A 133 -5.21 28.72 -10.59
C ASP A 133 -5.91 29.17 -11.88
N PRO A 134 -6.38 28.25 -12.72
CA PRO A 134 -7.20 28.66 -13.86
C PRO A 134 -8.40 29.42 -13.29
N GLU A 135 -8.53 30.70 -13.66
CA GLU A 135 -9.73 31.45 -13.35
C GLU A 135 -10.93 30.69 -13.93
N PRO A 136 -11.99 30.50 -13.16
CA PRO A 136 -13.18 29.85 -13.68
C PRO A 136 -13.67 30.68 -14.89
N GLU A 137 -13.76 30.04 -16.05
CA GLU A 137 -14.23 30.69 -17.29
C GLU A 137 -15.67 31.22 -17.14
N ASP A 138 -16.40 30.71 -16.14
CA ASP A 138 -17.76 31.13 -15.84
C ASP A 138 -17.91 31.40 -14.32
N PRO A 139 -18.28 32.64 -13.90
CA PRO A 139 -18.49 32.97 -12.48
C PRO A 139 -19.65 32.22 -11.81
N GLU A 140 -20.58 31.66 -12.60
CA GLU A 140 -21.73 30.88 -12.11
C GLU A 140 -21.42 29.35 -12.09
N ALA A 141 -20.27 28.91 -12.59
CA ALA A 141 -19.88 27.51 -12.55
C ALA A 141 -19.64 27.06 -11.10
N PRO A 142 -19.99 25.82 -10.75
CA PRO A 142 -19.67 25.29 -9.44
C PRO A 142 -18.15 25.37 -9.22
N PRO A 143 -17.69 25.70 -7.99
CA PRO A 143 -16.27 25.90 -7.72
C PRO A 143 -15.49 24.65 -8.15
N VAL A 144 -14.58 24.82 -9.10
CA VAL A 144 -13.68 23.74 -9.52
C VAL A 144 -12.88 23.32 -8.30
N GLU A 145 -12.90 22.03 -7.98
CA GLU A 145 -12.13 21.51 -6.86
C GLU A 145 -10.64 21.75 -7.17
N ARG A 146 -10.00 22.59 -6.37
CA ARG A 146 -8.60 22.96 -6.62
C ARG A 146 -7.67 21.84 -6.18
N PHE A 147 -6.54 21.68 -6.88
CA PHE A 147 -5.52 20.70 -6.51
C PHE A 147 -4.90 21.06 -5.15
N ARG A 148 -5.04 20.14 -4.19
CA ARG A 148 -4.56 20.28 -2.81
C ARG A 148 -3.55 19.17 -2.47
N GLU A 149 -2.89 19.32 -1.32
CA GLU A 149 -1.93 18.32 -0.83
C GLU A 149 -2.57 16.93 -0.67
N VAL A 150 -3.84 16.85 -0.29
CA VAL A 150 -4.56 15.57 -0.17
C VAL A 150 -4.68 14.81 -1.51
N HIS A 151 -4.79 15.50 -2.64
CA HIS A 151 -4.81 14.85 -3.97
C HIS A 151 -3.43 14.27 -4.31
N ARG A 152 -2.36 15.01 -3.99
CA ARG A 152 -0.99 14.52 -4.12
C ARG A 152 -0.72 13.33 -3.20
N LEU A 153 -1.24 13.37 -1.95
CA LEU A 153 -1.18 12.26 -1.02
C LEU A 153 -1.85 11.02 -1.59
N SER A 154 -3.07 11.16 -2.10
CA SER A 154 -3.82 10.08 -2.75
C SER A 154 -3.06 9.49 -3.92
N PHE A 155 -2.46 10.33 -4.79
CA PHE A 155 -1.64 9.87 -5.90
C PHE A 155 -0.43 9.03 -5.43
N ASN A 156 0.33 9.54 -4.46
CA ASN A 156 1.52 8.85 -3.98
C ASN A 156 1.18 7.52 -3.29
N VAL A 157 0.12 7.49 -2.47
CA VAL A 157 -0.32 6.26 -1.80
C VAL A 157 -0.73 5.21 -2.81
N ASN A 158 -1.57 5.56 -3.79
CA ASN A 158 -2.01 4.64 -4.83
C ASN A 158 -0.81 4.13 -5.66
N LYS A 159 0.14 5.02 -5.98
CA LYS A 159 1.33 4.66 -6.75
C LYS A 159 2.25 3.72 -5.99
N ILE A 160 2.52 4.00 -4.72
CA ILE A 160 3.36 3.15 -3.87
C ILE A 160 2.69 1.79 -3.65
N ASP A 161 1.39 1.77 -3.36
CA ASP A 161 0.65 0.53 -3.18
C ASP A 161 0.68 -0.34 -4.43
N HIS A 162 0.48 0.28 -5.60
CA HIS A 162 0.55 -0.41 -6.89
C HIS A 162 1.94 -0.98 -7.18
N ASP A 163 3.01 -0.24 -6.89
CA ASP A 163 4.37 -0.62 -7.21
C ASP A 163 4.99 -1.58 -6.18
N CYS A 164 4.54 -1.51 -4.93
CA CYS A 164 5.24 -2.16 -3.82
C CYS A 164 4.46 -3.25 -3.12
N PHE A 165 3.12 -3.26 -3.16
CA PHE A 165 2.36 -4.22 -2.35
C PHE A 165 2.64 -5.65 -2.76
N VAL A 166 3.33 -6.40 -1.88
CA VAL A 166 3.87 -7.74 -2.17
C VAL A 166 3.26 -8.79 -1.26
N VAL A 167 3.10 -9.99 -1.78
CA VAL A 167 2.71 -11.20 -1.05
C VAL A 167 3.64 -12.35 -1.42
N PRO A 168 3.87 -13.31 -0.51
CA PRO A 168 4.63 -14.51 -0.86
C PRO A 168 3.89 -15.36 -1.89
N ARG A 169 4.63 -15.98 -2.79
CA ARG A 169 4.07 -16.89 -3.79
C ARG A 169 3.31 -18.04 -3.12
N GLY A 170 2.11 -18.29 -3.59
CA GLY A 170 1.25 -19.34 -3.04
C GLY A 170 0.47 -18.94 -1.78
N ALA A 171 0.71 -17.75 -1.21
CA ALA A 171 -0.05 -17.26 -0.06
C ALA A 171 -1.50 -16.87 -0.41
N ILE A 172 -1.74 -16.54 -1.69
CA ILE A 172 -3.02 -16.13 -2.23
C ILE A 172 -3.45 -17.12 -3.31
N ALA A 173 -4.71 -17.46 -3.33
CA ALA A 173 -5.30 -18.37 -4.31
C ALA A 173 -6.63 -17.82 -4.85
N VAL A 174 -7.04 -18.32 -6.01
CA VAL A 174 -8.35 -18.03 -6.59
C VAL A 174 -9.29 -19.20 -6.27
N ASP A 175 -10.40 -18.89 -5.63
CA ASP A 175 -11.46 -19.86 -5.32
C ASP A 175 -12.28 -20.25 -6.57
N ALA A 176 -13.08 -21.30 -6.47
CA ALA A 176 -14.00 -21.75 -7.51
C ALA A 176 -14.99 -20.66 -7.93
N SER A 177 -15.32 -19.73 -7.05
CA SER A 177 -16.14 -18.54 -7.31
C SER A 177 -15.39 -17.39 -8.01
N LYS A 178 -14.13 -17.60 -8.42
CA LYS A 178 -13.20 -16.60 -8.97
C LYS A 178 -12.79 -15.48 -7.99
N LYS A 179 -13.09 -15.62 -6.72
CA LYS A 179 -12.62 -14.68 -5.70
C LYS A 179 -11.18 -14.99 -5.30
N VAL A 180 -10.43 -13.92 -5.10
CA VAL A 180 -9.07 -13.96 -4.57
C VAL A 180 -9.15 -14.08 -3.05
N ILE A 181 -8.62 -15.17 -2.53
CA ILE A 181 -8.65 -15.50 -1.09
C ILE A 181 -7.26 -15.86 -0.59
N SER A 182 -7.08 -15.78 0.72
CA SER A 182 -5.88 -16.31 1.37
C SER A 182 -5.86 -17.84 1.26
N ASN A 183 -4.72 -18.39 0.82
CA ASN A 183 -4.55 -19.84 0.70
C ASN A 183 -4.35 -20.48 2.08
N SER A 184 -5.32 -21.26 2.53
CA SER A 184 -5.25 -21.96 3.83
C SER A 184 -4.16 -23.03 3.89
N ASN A 185 -3.70 -23.54 2.75
CA ASN A 185 -2.65 -24.55 2.64
C ASN A 185 -1.24 -23.95 2.59
N TYR A 186 -1.13 -22.63 2.60
CA TYR A 186 0.17 -21.96 2.58
C TYR A 186 0.91 -22.19 3.91
N GLN A 187 2.11 -22.75 3.84
CA GLN A 187 2.95 -23.09 5.00
C GLN A 187 4.15 -22.15 5.20
N GLY A 188 4.19 -21.05 4.47
CA GLY A 188 5.30 -20.11 4.51
C GLY A 188 6.44 -20.43 3.53
N LEU A 189 7.38 -19.49 3.43
CA LEU A 189 8.58 -19.64 2.62
C LEU A 189 9.63 -20.49 3.33
N SER A 190 10.36 -21.30 2.59
CA SER A 190 11.60 -21.92 3.08
C SER A 190 12.74 -20.90 3.02
N PHE A 191 13.83 -21.14 3.75
CA PHE A 191 15.01 -20.27 3.70
C PHE A 191 15.58 -20.13 2.28
N SER A 192 15.67 -21.24 1.54
CA SER A 192 16.19 -21.21 0.16
C SER A 192 15.28 -20.44 -0.80
N THR A 193 13.97 -20.66 -0.72
CA THR A 193 13.01 -19.96 -1.58
C THR A 193 12.91 -18.47 -1.24
N SER A 194 13.08 -18.09 0.03
CA SER A 194 13.00 -16.69 0.45
C SER A 194 14.15 -15.81 -0.04
N GLN A 195 15.24 -16.41 -0.52
CA GLN A 195 16.37 -15.69 -1.11
C GLN A 195 16.13 -15.26 -2.57
N GLU A 196 15.10 -15.81 -3.20
CA GLU A 196 14.80 -15.54 -4.61
C GLU A 196 13.68 -14.52 -4.75
N LEU A 197 13.87 -13.49 -5.58
CA LEU A 197 12.80 -12.51 -5.88
C LEU A 197 11.57 -13.19 -6.52
N ARG A 198 11.73 -14.34 -7.15
CA ARG A 198 10.64 -15.15 -7.70
C ARG A 198 9.66 -15.68 -6.67
N ALA A 199 10.03 -15.68 -5.40
CA ALA A 199 9.16 -16.09 -4.31
C ALA A 199 8.15 -15.00 -3.89
N TYR A 200 8.21 -13.82 -4.49
CA TYR A 200 7.36 -12.68 -4.13
C TYR A 200 6.58 -12.18 -5.34
N MET A 201 5.32 -11.85 -5.12
CA MET A 201 4.35 -11.50 -6.15
C MET A 201 3.67 -10.18 -5.80
N HIS A 202 3.37 -9.35 -6.80
CA HIS A 202 2.54 -8.17 -6.59
C HIS A 202 1.09 -8.53 -6.30
N MET A 203 0.54 -8.00 -5.21
CA MET A 203 -0.88 -8.15 -4.88
C MET A 203 -1.72 -7.10 -5.61
N ARG A 204 -1.75 -7.19 -6.92
CA ARG A 204 -2.57 -6.35 -7.81
C ARG A 204 -3.13 -7.19 -8.94
N LYS A 205 -4.11 -6.65 -9.68
CA LYS A 205 -4.63 -7.32 -10.89
C LYS A 205 -3.46 -7.52 -11.87
N PRO A 206 -3.21 -8.76 -12.35
CA PRO A 206 -2.04 -9.05 -13.15
C PRO A 206 -2.05 -8.27 -14.46
N GLU A 207 -0.99 -7.52 -14.73
CA GLU A 207 -0.82 -6.73 -15.95
C GLU A 207 -0.21 -7.55 -17.07
N ASN A 208 0.75 -8.42 -16.74
CA ASN A 208 1.46 -9.26 -17.72
C ASN A 208 0.56 -10.27 -18.43
N LEU A 209 -0.58 -10.64 -17.84
CA LEU A 209 -1.54 -11.55 -18.46
C LEU A 209 -2.49 -10.87 -19.45
N GLN A 210 -2.65 -9.54 -19.39
CA GLN A 210 -3.61 -8.83 -20.22
C GLN A 210 -3.24 -8.88 -21.72
N GLY A 211 -1.95 -8.89 -22.05
CA GLY A 211 -1.44 -9.00 -23.43
C GLY A 211 -1.35 -10.41 -24.00
N ILE A 212 -1.59 -11.47 -23.19
CA ILE A 212 -1.44 -12.85 -23.60
C ILE A 212 -2.79 -13.42 -24.07
N SER A 213 -2.83 -13.97 -25.27
CA SER A 213 -4.02 -14.67 -25.81
C SER A 213 -4.49 -15.75 -24.84
N LEU A 214 -5.82 -15.87 -24.66
CA LEU A 214 -6.46 -16.88 -23.80
C LEU A 214 -5.99 -18.31 -24.10
N LEU A 215 -5.68 -18.63 -25.34
CA LEU A 215 -5.18 -19.95 -25.77
C LEU A 215 -3.76 -20.26 -25.25
N LYS A 216 -2.97 -19.23 -24.95
CA LYS A 216 -1.60 -19.37 -24.42
C LYS A 216 -1.54 -19.31 -22.90
N ARG A 217 -2.66 -18.97 -22.22
CA ARG A 217 -2.74 -18.87 -20.75
C ARG A 217 -2.80 -20.20 -19.97
N PRO A 218 -3.32 -21.32 -20.51
CA PRO A 218 -3.64 -22.50 -19.67
C PRO A 218 -2.46 -23.14 -18.92
N GLY A 219 -1.22 -22.89 -19.38
CA GLY A 219 -0.03 -23.38 -18.67
C GLY A 219 0.58 -22.36 -17.70
N ILE A 220 0.06 -21.13 -17.67
CA ILE A 220 0.64 -20.01 -16.92
C ILE A 220 -0.18 -19.68 -15.67
N VAL A 221 -1.50 -19.88 -15.73
CA VAL A 221 -2.40 -19.51 -14.63
C VAL A 221 -2.78 -20.77 -13.87
N LYS A 222 -2.06 -21.05 -12.80
CA LYS A 222 -2.52 -21.93 -11.74
C LYS A 222 -3.36 -21.13 -10.77
N SER A 223 -4.27 -21.78 -10.06
CA SER A 223 -5.12 -21.11 -9.06
C SER A 223 -4.33 -20.41 -7.95
N ASP A 224 -3.10 -20.84 -7.71
CA ASP A 224 -2.17 -20.37 -6.68
C ASP A 224 -0.97 -19.60 -7.22
N ASP A 225 -0.85 -19.41 -8.54
CA ASP A 225 0.28 -18.72 -9.19
C ASP A 225 -0.22 -17.88 -10.38
N PHE A 226 -1.03 -16.87 -10.11
CA PHE A 226 -1.65 -16.02 -11.13
C PHE A 226 -1.20 -14.56 -11.07
N LEU A 227 -0.49 -14.18 -10.02
CA LEU A 227 -0.02 -12.81 -9.81
C LEU A 227 1.30 -12.54 -10.56
N ASP A 228 1.62 -11.27 -10.77
CA ASP A 228 2.87 -10.85 -11.37
C ASP A 228 4.03 -10.94 -10.37
N CYS A 229 5.16 -11.48 -10.83
CA CYS A 229 6.34 -11.67 -10.01
C CYS A 229 7.22 -10.41 -10.02
N ILE A 230 7.76 -10.02 -8.85
CA ILE A 230 8.61 -8.85 -8.68
C ILE A 230 9.99 -8.96 -9.36
N ASP A 231 10.43 -10.17 -9.75
CA ASP A 231 11.69 -10.36 -10.46
C ASP A 231 11.72 -9.73 -11.85
N LYS A 232 10.53 -9.40 -12.39
CA LYS A 232 10.35 -8.77 -13.70
C LYS A 232 10.25 -7.26 -13.65
N ASP A 233 10.23 -6.67 -12.47
CA ASP A 233 10.09 -5.23 -12.29
C ASP A 233 11.21 -4.44 -12.96
N GLU A 234 10.88 -3.25 -13.43
CA GLU A 234 11.80 -2.27 -13.99
C GLU A 234 11.74 -0.96 -13.19
N PRO A 235 12.89 -0.37 -12.81
CA PRO A 235 14.26 -0.80 -13.11
C PRO A 235 14.69 -2.05 -12.33
N LYS A 236 15.61 -2.83 -12.91
CA LYS A 236 16.19 -3.98 -12.21
C LYS A 236 16.90 -3.53 -10.93
N GLU A 237 17.04 -4.45 -9.97
CA GLU A 237 17.74 -4.21 -8.69
C GLU A 237 17.02 -3.23 -7.73
N MET A 238 15.73 -2.99 -7.95
CA MET A 238 14.95 -2.16 -7.04
C MET A 238 14.56 -2.86 -5.73
N TRP A 239 14.82 -4.15 -5.60
CA TRP A 239 14.47 -4.94 -4.42
C TRP A 239 15.72 -5.49 -3.73
N ALA A 240 15.78 -5.31 -2.41
CA ALA A 240 16.83 -5.85 -1.54
C ALA A 240 16.24 -6.83 -0.53
N ILE A 241 16.84 -8.04 -0.45
CA ILE A 241 16.43 -9.07 0.51
C ILE A 241 17.44 -9.12 1.65
N SER A 242 16.97 -9.17 2.87
CA SER A 242 17.76 -9.39 4.07
C SER A 242 17.10 -10.44 4.97
N HIS A 243 17.90 -11.17 5.73
CA HIS A 243 17.42 -12.22 6.62
C HIS A 243 17.89 -11.98 8.05
N ASP A 244 16.97 -12.15 8.99
CA ASP A 244 17.31 -12.31 10.40
C ASP A 244 17.22 -13.79 10.77
N ASN A 245 18.38 -14.42 10.94
CA ASN A 245 18.46 -15.83 11.29
C ASN A 245 17.97 -16.10 12.72
N THR A 246 18.03 -15.10 13.61
CA THR A 246 17.61 -15.24 15.01
C THR A 246 16.09 -15.31 15.12
N ALA A 247 15.43 -14.40 14.42
CA ALA A 247 13.97 -14.33 14.39
C ALA A 247 13.34 -15.22 13.32
N SER A 248 14.14 -15.85 12.45
CA SER A 248 13.67 -16.61 11.27
C SER A 248 12.76 -15.79 10.38
N VAL A 249 13.09 -14.51 10.18
CA VAL A 249 12.32 -13.55 9.39
C VAL A 249 13.13 -13.11 8.18
N VAL A 250 12.48 -13.04 7.05
CA VAL A 250 13.01 -12.42 5.83
C VAL A 250 12.39 -11.03 5.68
N PHE A 251 13.21 -10.07 5.28
CA PHE A 251 12.80 -8.72 4.95
C PHE A 251 13.11 -8.40 3.51
N LEU A 252 12.13 -7.79 2.85
CA LEU A 252 12.25 -7.29 1.49
C LEU A 252 12.04 -5.77 1.53
N ARG A 253 12.97 -5.01 0.97
CA ARG A 253 12.91 -3.55 0.91
C ARG A 253 12.88 -3.09 -0.54
N ASN A 254 12.09 -2.08 -0.81
CA ASN A 254 12.13 -1.40 -2.09
C ASN A 254 13.13 -0.23 -2.03
N LEU A 255 14.09 -0.19 -2.96
CA LEU A 255 15.11 0.84 -3.03
C LEU A 255 14.66 2.08 -3.82
N TYR A 256 13.59 1.95 -4.59
CA TYR A 256 12.99 3.08 -5.31
C TYR A 256 12.02 3.87 -4.41
N TRP A 257 11.18 3.15 -3.65
CA TRP A 257 10.29 3.72 -2.64
C TRP A 257 10.91 3.51 -1.26
N GLU A 258 11.76 4.46 -0.87
CA GLU A 258 12.45 4.41 0.42
C GLU A 258 11.43 4.38 1.57
N GLY A 259 11.62 3.45 2.50
CA GLY A 259 10.71 3.25 3.63
C GLY A 259 9.69 2.13 3.45
N TYR A 260 9.47 1.63 2.22
CA TYR A 260 8.68 0.43 2.04
C TYR A 260 9.46 -0.81 2.49
N GLY A 261 8.83 -1.61 3.33
CA GLY A 261 9.36 -2.87 3.83
C GLY A 261 8.30 -3.95 3.89
N PHE A 262 8.66 -5.14 3.44
CA PHE A 262 7.86 -6.35 3.58
C PHE A 262 8.60 -7.34 4.46
N TYR A 263 7.88 -8.07 5.32
CA TYR A 263 8.47 -9.16 6.09
C TYR A 263 7.66 -10.45 5.92
N ALA A 264 8.35 -11.58 6.05
CA ALA A 264 7.70 -12.88 6.16
C ALA A 264 8.46 -13.76 7.17
N VAL A 265 7.69 -14.42 8.04
CA VAL A 265 8.24 -15.40 8.97
C VAL A 265 8.42 -16.72 8.24
N LEU A 266 9.63 -17.26 8.26
CA LEU A 266 9.95 -18.48 7.56
C LEU A 266 9.18 -19.68 8.13
N LYS A 267 8.68 -20.54 7.24
CA LYS A 267 7.85 -21.70 7.59
C LYS A 267 6.60 -21.38 8.40
N SER A 268 6.12 -20.15 8.29
CA SER A 268 4.88 -19.66 8.89
C SER A 268 4.02 -18.98 7.85
N ASN A 269 2.73 -18.89 8.12
CA ASN A 269 1.80 -18.13 7.28
C ASN A 269 1.75 -16.64 7.66
N GLU A 270 2.67 -16.17 8.50
CA GLU A 270 2.77 -14.78 8.94
C GLU A 270 3.64 -13.99 7.97
N TYR A 271 3.07 -12.94 7.38
CA TYR A 271 3.76 -11.99 6.53
C TYR A 271 3.01 -10.65 6.53
N GLY A 272 3.71 -9.58 6.18
CA GLY A 272 3.12 -8.23 6.10
C GLY A 272 4.09 -7.24 5.46
N SER A 273 3.60 -6.04 5.20
CA SER A 273 4.39 -4.92 4.69
C SER A 273 3.88 -3.63 5.26
#